data_fb37c644795c98030f10932dbdcc2c07
#
_entry.id   fb37c644795c98030f10932dbdcc2c07
#
_cell.length_a   1.000
_cell.length_b   1.000
_cell.length_c   1.000
_cell.angle_alpha   90.00
_cell.angle_beta   90.00
_cell.angle_gamma   90.00
#
_symmetry.space_group_name_H-M   'P 1'
#
loop_
_entity.id
_entity.type
_entity.pdbx_description
1 polymer ?
#
loop_
_entity_poly.entity_id
_entity_poly.type
_entity_poly.pdbx_seq_one_letter_code
_entity_poly.pdbx_strand_id
1 'polypeptide(L)'
;MTAPTTAERIRSACARAGGAMIAVDGIDPTTTPVHHLLCDGSFAVTVPSAGRLAASVATAGAAGVQAVLEMTDYAPIALREPVRSLVWVQGRLREVADRDVSELLDLIAASDPNPALLQVHSDESRYALMRLEIESVVAADSTGAESVAVGDLLAARPDPFCAMESCWLQHLESDHRDVVDRLANRLPGALRRGRVRPLGLDRYGVALRVESDGGDHDVRLPFAAPVDDVTGLSRAIRVLMGCPFLNGLRARRV
;
A
#
# COMPACT_ATOMS: atom_id res chain seq x y z
N MET A 1 11.22 10.90 13.63
CA MET A 1 11.07 10.84 12.16
C MET A 1 9.70 11.40 11.81
N THR A 2 9.64 12.24 10.80
CA THR A 2 8.42 12.99 10.42
C THR A 2 7.73 12.42 9.18
N ALA A 3 8.23 11.30 8.64
CA ALA A 3 7.70 10.60 7.48
C ALA A 3 7.92 9.09 7.61
N PRO A 4 7.10 8.26 6.97
CA PRO A 4 7.31 6.81 6.94
C PRO A 4 8.61 6.47 6.17
N THR A 5 9.29 5.43 6.59
CA THR A 5 10.38 4.82 5.82
C THR A 5 9.82 4.17 4.55
N THR A 6 10.68 3.91 3.56
CA THR A 6 10.24 3.19 2.34
C THR A 6 9.76 1.79 2.65
N ALA A 7 10.37 1.09 3.61
CA ALA A 7 9.89 -0.20 4.08
C ALA A 7 8.47 -0.13 4.68
N GLU A 8 8.17 0.86 5.53
CA GLU A 8 6.82 1.08 6.08
C GLU A 8 5.81 1.44 4.98
N ARG A 9 6.22 2.24 3.96
CA ARG A 9 5.37 2.55 2.79
C ARG A 9 5.02 1.29 2.01
N ILE A 10 6.01 0.42 1.73
CA ILE A 10 5.80 -0.85 1.03
C ILE A 10 4.87 -1.76 1.85
N ARG A 11 5.12 -1.92 3.16
CA ARG A 11 4.26 -2.73 4.04
C ARG A 11 2.81 -2.23 4.03
N SER A 12 2.63 -0.91 4.06
CA SER A 12 1.32 -0.28 4.00
C SER A 12 0.65 -0.44 2.63
N ALA A 13 1.42 -0.35 1.54
CA ALA A 13 0.93 -0.60 0.19
C ALA A 13 0.48 -2.07 0.04
N CYS A 14 1.26 -3.04 0.52
CA CYS A 14 0.88 -4.46 0.53
C CYS A 14 -0.44 -4.70 1.28
N ALA A 15 -0.67 -3.99 2.40
CA ALA A 15 -1.89 -4.15 3.19
C ALA A 15 -3.12 -3.47 2.57
N ARG A 16 -2.94 -2.50 1.65
CA ARG A 16 -4.03 -1.76 1.00
C ARG A 16 -4.32 -2.21 -0.42
N ALA A 17 -3.32 -2.75 -1.12
CA ALA A 17 -3.42 -3.06 -2.53
C ALA A 17 -4.58 -4.02 -2.82
N GLY A 18 -5.59 -3.52 -3.52
CA GLY A 18 -6.77 -4.30 -3.91
C GLY A 18 -6.52 -5.23 -5.09
N GLY A 19 -5.31 -5.26 -5.65
CA GLY A 19 -4.92 -6.11 -6.74
C GLY A 19 -3.43 -6.01 -7.04
N ALA A 20 -2.90 -7.09 -7.54
CA ALA A 20 -1.52 -7.20 -7.97
C ALA A 20 -1.42 -8.00 -9.27
N MET A 21 -0.28 -7.91 -9.93
CA MET A 21 0.01 -8.65 -11.15
C MET A 21 1.33 -9.38 -11.01
N ILE A 22 1.38 -10.61 -11.53
CA ILE A 22 2.62 -11.39 -11.70
C ILE A 22 3.03 -11.31 -13.16
N ALA A 23 4.25 -10.84 -13.42
CA ALA A 23 4.88 -10.85 -14.72
C ALA A 23 6.04 -11.87 -14.76
N VAL A 24 6.08 -12.67 -15.82
CA VAL A 24 7.15 -13.63 -16.15
C VAL A 24 7.50 -13.41 -17.60
N ASP A 25 8.78 -13.53 -17.94
CA ASP A 25 9.24 -13.33 -19.32
C ASP A 25 8.54 -14.28 -20.31
N GLY A 26 8.09 -13.75 -21.43
CA GLY A 26 7.38 -14.50 -22.47
C GLY A 26 5.95 -14.93 -22.12
N ILE A 27 5.40 -14.47 -21.00
CA ILE A 27 4.01 -14.73 -20.57
C ILE A 27 3.30 -13.40 -20.29
N ASP A 28 2.06 -13.26 -20.75
CA ASP A 28 1.27 -12.07 -20.45
C ASP A 28 1.08 -11.91 -18.95
N PRO A 29 1.19 -10.68 -18.40
CA PRO A 29 1.01 -10.43 -16.98
C PRO A 29 -0.32 -10.97 -16.47
N THR A 30 -0.29 -11.64 -15.33
CA THR A 30 -1.43 -12.34 -14.75
C THR A 30 -1.86 -11.66 -13.44
N THR A 31 -3.14 -11.33 -13.30
CA THR A 31 -3.68 -10.82 -12.05
C THR A 31 -3.61 -11.86 -10.95
N THR A 32 -3.19 -11.41 -9.75
CA THR A 32 -3.23 -12.21 -8.53
C THR A 32 -4.21 -11.58 -7.55
N PRO A 33 -5.37 -12.23 -7.27
CA PRO A 33 -6.33 -11.71 -6.30
C PRO A 33 -5.87 -11.84 -4.84
N VAL A 34 -4.90 -12.71 -4.57
CA VAL A 34 -4.28 -12.86 -3.25
C VAL A 34 -2.77 -12.65 -3.38
N HIS A 35 -2.24 -11.75 -2.59
CA HIS A 35 -0.81 -11.53 -2.41
C HIS A 35 -0.56 -11.23 -0.93
N HIS A 36 0.16 -12.09 -0.25
CA HIS A 36 0.40 -11.98 1.19
C HIS A 36 1.88 -12.12 1.50
N LEU A 37 2.47 -11.12 2.17
CA LEU A 37 3.86 -11.20 2.61
C LEU A 37 3.98 -12.06 3.86
N LEU A 38 4.71 -13.14 3.74
CA LEU A 38 4.97 -14.09 4.81
C LEU A 38 6.13 -13.65 5.70
N CYS A 39 6.17 -14.18 6.92
CA CYS A 39 7.21 -13.83 7.90
C CYS A 39 8.61 -14.37 7.52
N ASP A 40 8.69 -15.33 6.61
CA ASP A 40 9.93 -15.89 6.10
C ASP A 40 10.58 -15.07 4.96
N GLY A 41 9.96 -13.98 4.55
CA GLY A 41 10.47 -13.12 3.47
C GLY A 41 10.09 -13.60 2.08
N SER A 42 8.99 -14.32 1.94
CA SER A 42 8.39 -14.66 0.66
C SER A 42 6.98 -14.08 0.54
N PHE A 43 6.43 -13.99 -0.68
CA PHE A 43 5.02 -13.72 -0.91
C PHE A 43 4.28 -15.01 -1.26
N ALA A 44 3.14 -15.24 -0.59
CA ALA A 44 2.13 -16.16 -1.10
C ALA A 44 1.27 -15.41 -2.11
N VAL A 45 1.10 -15.96 -3.31
CA VAL A 45 0.30 -15.38 -4.38
C VAL A 45 -0.57 -16.45 -5.03
N THR A 46 -1.71 -16.05 -5.57
CA THR A 46 -2.58 -16.98 -6.32
C THR A 46 -2.55 -16.64 -7.80
N VAL A 47 -2.46 -17.66 -8.65
CA VAL A 47 -2.51 -17.53 -10.11
C VAL A 47 -3.57 -18.50 -10.68
N PRO A 48 -4.18 -18.20 -11.84
CA PRO A 48 -5.12 -19.13 -12.48
C PRO A 48 -4.49 -20.49 -12.69
N SER A 49 -5.11 -21.55 -12.18
CA SER A 49 -4.57 -22.94 -12.20
C SER A 49 -4.40 -23.48 -13.62
N ALA A 50 -5.33 -23.15 -14.53
CA ALA A 50 -5.27 -23.55 -15.94
C ALA A 50 -4.46 -22.59 -16.83
N GLY A 51 -3.73 -21.61 -16.24
CA GLY A 51 -2.99 -20.59 -16.96
C GLY A 51 -1.60 -21.02 -17.42
N ARG A 52 -1.06 -20.32 -18.44
CA ARG A 52 0.31 -20.53 -18.95
C ARG A 52 1.37 -20.35 -17.84
N LEU A 53 1.13 -19.45 -16.91
CA LEU A 53 2.02 -19.19 -15.79
C LEU A 53 2.13 -20.41 -14.86
N ALA A 54 0.99 -20.98 -14.44
CA ALA A 54 0.98 -22.19 -13.61
C ALA A 54 1.68 -23.35 -14.31
N ALA A 55 1.41 -23.58 -15.59
CA ALA A 55 2.08 -24.61 -16.37
C ALA A 55 3.61 -24.39 -16.49
N SER A 56 4.05 -23.14 -16.65
CA SER A 56 5.48 -22.78 -16.69
C SER A 56 6.19 -23.08 -15.36
N VAL A 57 5.55 -22.71 -14.23
CA VAL A 57 6.07 -22.97 -12.89
C VAL A 57 6.15 -24.48 -12.61
N ALA A 58 5.09 -25.23 -12.93
CA ALA A 58 5.06 -26.68 -12.80
C ALA A 58 6.16 -27.37 -13.62
N THR A 59 6.40 -26.89 -14.86
CA THR A 59 7.47 -27.43 -15.73
C THR A 59 8.85 -27.14 -15.15
N ALA A 60 9.07 -25.97 -14.55
CA ALA A 60 10.34 -25.58 -13.92
C ALA A 60 10.59 -26.32 -12.60
N GLY A 61 9.54 -26.84 -11.95
CA GLY A 61 9.62 -27.61 -10.71
C GLY A 61 10.37 -26.86 -9.61
N ALA A 62 11.30 -27.53 -8.95
CA ALA A 62 12.07 -26.95 -7.84
C ALA A 62 12.97 -25.76 -8.26
N ALA A 63 13.31 -25.62 -9.54
CA ALA A 63 14.07 -24.47 -10.03
C ALA A 63 13.26 -23.17 -9.97
N GLY A 64 11.93 -23.26 -10.13
CA GLY A 64 11.03 -22.12 -10.22
C GLY A 64 11.32 -21.24 -11.45
N VAL A 65 10.54 -20.17 -11.58
CA VAL A 65 10.69 -19.17 -12.66
C VAL A 65 10.98 -17.80 -12.08
N GLN A 66 11.74 -16.98 -12.78
CA GLN A 66 11.91 -15.57 -12.42
C GLN A 66 10.62 -14.82 -12.66
N ALA A 67 10.17 -14.06 -11.67
CA ALA A 67 8.91 -13.34 -11.71
C ALA A 67 9.04 -11.98 -11.03
N VAL A 68 8.16 -11.08 -11.42
CA VAL A 68 7.96 -9.78 -10.78
C VAL A 68 6.51 -9.68 -10.31
N LEU A 69 6.30 -9.50 -9.03
CA LEU A 69 5.02 -9.11 -8.46
C LEU A 69 4.96 -7.59 -8.48
N GLU A 70 4.02 -7.03 -9.24
CA GLU A 70 3.71 -5.62 -9.25
C GLU A 70 2.45 -5.36 -8.44
N MET A 71 2.54 -4.43 -7.50
CA MET A 71 1.42 -3.95 -6.69
C MET A 71 1.26 -2.45 -6.93
N THR A 72 0.05 -2.02 -7.30
CA THR A 72 -0.28 -0.62 -7.48
C THR A 72 -1.12 -0.14 -6.30
N ASP A 73 -0.62 0.87 -5.59
CA ASP A 73 -1.35 1.55 -4.51
C ASP A 73 -2.14 2.72 -5.10
N TYR A 74 -3.45 2.58 -5.16
CA TYR A 74 -4.36 3.60 -5.67
C TYR A 74 -4.93 4.45 -4.54
N ALA A 75 -5.11 5.75 -4.81
CA ALA A 75 -5.91 6.60 -3.94
C ALA A 75 -7.36 6.08 -3.90
N PRO A 76 -8.01 6.06 -2.71
CA PRO A 76 -9.37 5.54 -2.57
C PRO A 76 -10.46 6.51 -3.05
N ILE A 77 -10.06 7.65 -3.62
CA ILE A 77 -10.94 8.67 -4.19
C ILE A 77 -10.60 8.90 -5.66
N ALA A 78 -11.55 9.38 -6.44
CA ALA A 78 -11.33 9.67 -7.85
C ALA A 78 -10.43 10.92 -8.01
N LEU A 79 -9.16 10.71 -8.32
CA LEU A 79 -8.18 11.74 -8.67
C LEU A 79 -7.89 11.70 -10.17
N ARG A 80 -7.32 12.79 -10.72
CA ARG A 80 -6.83 12.83 -12.11
C ARG A 80 -5.77 11.73 -12.33
N GLU A 81 -4.79 11.64 -11.41
CA GLU A 81 -3.78 10.58 -11.35
C GLU A 81 -3.99 9.78 -10.07
N PRO A 82 -4.70 8.62 -10.12
CA PRO A 82 -5.07 7.91 -8.91
C PRO A 82 -3.91 7.11 -8.30
N VAL A 83 -2.84 6.83 -9.03
CA VAL A 83 -1.70 6.06 -8.54
C VAL A 83 -0.91 6.87 -7.52
N ARG A 84 -0.71 6.32 -6.32
CA ARG A 84 0.12 6.88 -5.26
C ARG A 84 1.53 6.31 -5.28
N SER A 85 1.64 5.02 -5.47
CA SER A 85 2.92 4.32 -5.57
C SER A 85 2.79 3.00 -6.29
N LEU A 86 3.93 2.54 -6.80
CA LEU A 86 4.13 1.22 -7.38
C LEU A 86 5.16 0.47 -6.54
N VAL A 87 4.91 -0.81 -6.31
CA VAL A 87 5.87 -1.70 -5.63
C VAL A 87 6.14 -2.87 -6.56
N TRP A 88 7.41 -3.11 -6.85
CA TRP A 88 7.88 -4.27 -7.60
C TRP A 88 8.68 -5.18 -6.67
N VAL A 89 8.27 -6.42 -6.60
CA VAL A 89 8.97 -7.49 -5.89
C VAL A 89 9.47 -8.48 -6.93
N GLN A 90 10.76 -8.51 -7.13
CA GLN A 90 11.40 -9.47 -8.02
C GLN A 90 11.87 -10.67 -7.22
N GLY A 91 11.71 -11.86 -7.80
CA GLY A 91 12.16 -13.08 -7.13
C GLY A 91 11.82 -14.34 -7.91
N ARG A 92 11.92 -15.47 -7.21
CA ARG A 92 11.71 -16.81 -7.77
C ARG A 92 10.34 -17.34 -7.36
N LEU A 93 9.48 -17.54 -8.36
CA LEU A 93 8.14 -18.08 -8.20
C LEU A 93 8.18 -19.60 -8.29
N ARG A 94 7.59 -20.27 -7.27
CA ARG A 94 7.47 -21.73 -7.18
C ARG A 94 6.06 -22.12 -6.76
N GLU A 95 5.69 -23.34 -7.09
CA GLU A 95 4.45 -23.94 -6.60
C GLU A 95 4.59 -24.29 -5.11
N VAL A 96 3.51 -24.08 -4.35
CA VAL A 96 3.42 -24.55 -2.96
C VAL A 96 3.13 -26.05 -2.97
N ALA A 97 3.87 -26.84 -2.21
CA ALA A 97 3.60 -28.26 -2.12
C ALA A 97 2.22 -28.52 -1.51
N ASP A 98 1.48 -29.51 -2.05
CA ASP A 98 0.08 -29.80 -1.66
C ASP A 98 -0.10 -29.96 -0.14
N ARG A 99 0.87 -30.58 0.54
CA ARG A 99 0.85 -30.76 1.99
C ARG A 99 0.87 -29.45 2.79
N ASP A 100 1.43 -28.37 2.21
CA ASP A 100 1.64 -27.09 2.87
C ASP A 100 0.53 -26.07 2.52
N VAL A 101 -0.31 -26.38 1.52
CA VAL A 101 -1.35 -25.48 1.00
C VAL A 101 -2.37 -25.10 2.09
N SER A 102 -2.94 -26.08 2.79
CA SER A 102 -3.98 -25.84 3.81
C SER A 102 -3.46 -24.94 4.93
N GLU A 103 -2.27 -25.25 5.47
CA GLU A 103 -1.66 -24.45 6.55
C GLU A 103 -1.41 -23.01 6.11
N LEU A 104 -0.95 -22.82 4.87
CA LEU A 104 -0.66 -21.51 4.34
C LEU A 104 -1.95 -20.70 4.06
N LEU A 105 -3.01 -21.35 3.59
CA LEU A 105 -4.33 -20.72 3.41
C LEU A 105 -4.92 -20.27 4.75
N ASP A 106 -4.84 -21.10 5.79
CA ASP A 106 -5.29 -20.74 7.13
C ASP A 106 -4.53 -19.55 7.71
N LEU A 107 -3.20 -19.53 7.52
CA LEU A 107 -2.34 -18.43 7.94
C LEU A 107 -2.72 -17.11 7.24
N ILE A 108 -2.94 -17.15 5.94
CA ILE A 108 -3.35 -15.97 5.16
C ILE A 108 -4.73 -15.52 5.60
N ALA A 109 -5.71 -16.42 5.69
CA ALA A 109 -7.08 -16.12 6.06
C ALA A 109 -7.22 -15.49 7.45
N ALA A 110 -6.34 -15.85 8.39
CA ALA A 110 -6.30 -15.29 9.73
C ALA A 110 -5.90 -13.81 9.75
N SER A 111 -5.13 -13.35 8.75
CA SER A 111 -4.63 -11.97 8.68
C SER A 111 -5.31 -11.13 7.59
N ASP A 112 -5.69 -11.75 6.50
CA ASP A 112 -6.32 -11.13 5.33
C ASP A 112 -7.40 -12.05 4.73
N PRO A 113 -8.62 -12.05 5.26
CA PRO A 113 -9.71 -12.89 4.78
C PRO A 113 -10.13 -12.46 3.37
N ASN A 114 -9.75 -13.26 2.36
CA ASN A 114 -10.07 -13.03 0.97
C ASN A 114 -10.88 -14.21 0.40
N PRO A 115 -12.07 -13.99 -0.19
CA PRO A 115 -12.91 -15.06 -0.75
C PRO A 115 -12.21 -15.91 -1.83
N ALA A 116 -11.20 -15.35 -2.52
CA ALA A 116 -10.43 -16.09 -3.51
C ALA A 116 -9.64 -17.27 -2.92
N LEU A 117 -9.34 -17.24 -1.61
CA LEU A 117 -8.69 -18.35 -0.91
C LEU A 117 -9.53 -19.65 -0.97
N LEU A 118 -10.86 -19.53 -0.92
CA LEU A 118 -11.78 -20.67 -1.03
C LEU A 118 -11.74 -21.37 -2.40
N GLN A 119 -11.18 -20.71 -3.42
CA GLN A 119 -11.08 -21.23 -4.78
C GLN A 119 -9.72 -21.89 -5.07
N VAL A 120 -8.83 -21.95 -4.08
CA VAL A 120 -7.51 -22.59 -4.19
C VAL A 120 -7.59 -24.08 -3.79
N HIS A 121 -8.48 -24.44 -2.87
CA HIS A 121 -8.56 -25.79 -2.27
C HIS A 121 -9.94 -26.41 -2.49
N SER A 122 -10.42 -26.44 -3.74
CA SER A 122 -11.69 -27.06 -4.14
C SER A 122 -11.44 -28.05 -5.28
N ASP A 123 -12.36 -29.01 -5.47
CA ASP A 123 -12.28 -29.98 -6.57
C ASP A 123 -12.25 -29.31 -7.97
N GLU A 124 -12.70 -28.05 -8.04
CA GLU A 124 -12.63 -27.17 -9.22
C GLU A 124 -11.72 -25.97 -8.96
N SER A 125 -10.50 -26.18 -8.45
CA SER A 125 -9.58 -25.11 -8.09
C SER A 125 -9.32 -24.13 -9.24
N ARG A 126 -9.83 -22.91 -9.07
CA ARG A 126 -9.62 -21.80 -10.03
C ARG A 126 -8.21 -21.24 -9.97
N TYR A 127 -7.63 -21.32 -8.79
CA TYR A 127 -6.30 -20.76 -8.52
C TYR A 127 -5.37 -21.82 -7.96
N ALA A 128 -4.12 -21.72 -8.35
CA ALA A 128 -3.00 -22.39 -7.72
C ALA A 128 -2.30 -21.42 -6.77
N LEU A 129 -1.87 -21.90 -5.61
CA LEU A 129 -1.09 -21.15 -4.64
C LEU A 129 0.40 -21.28 -4.99
N MET A 130 1.03 -20.13 -5.14
CA MET A 130 2.44 -20.03 -5.47
C MET A 130 3.18 -19.26 -4.36
N ARG A 131 4.48 -19.51 -4.26
CA ARG A 131 5.39 -18.78 -3.37
C ARG A 131 6.44 -18.04 -4.19
N LEU A 132 6.54 -16.71 -4.00
CA LEU A 132 7.56 -15.87 -4.58
C LEU A 132 8.64 -15.60 -3.52
N GLU A 133 9.80 -16.22 -3.66
CA GLU A 133 10.98 -15.94 -2.84
C GLU A 133 11.60 -14.62 -3.27
N ILE A 134 11.67 -13.64 -2.35
CA ILE A 134 12.08 -12.28 -2.67
C ILE A 134 13.59 -12.19 -2.89
N GLU A 135 14.00 -11.65 -4.02
CA GLU A 135 15.41 -11.32 -4.33
C GLU A 135 15.63 -9.80 -4.23
N SER A 136 14.69 -8.99 -4.68
CA SER A 136 14.75 -7.52 -4.57
C SER A 136 13.37 -6.90 -4.47
N VAL A 137 13.30 -5.72 -3.82
CA VAL A 137 12.08 -4.93 -3.67
C VAL A 137 12.39 -3.48 -3.99
N VAL A 138 11.57 -2.88 -4.85
CA VAL A 138 11.64 -1.47 -5.23
C VAL A 138 10.26 -0.84 -5.08
N ALA A 139 10.21 0.34 -4.50
CA ALA A 139 9.01 1.18 -4.51
C ALA A 139 9.28 2.45 -5.29
N ALA A 140 8.30 2.91 -6.06
CA ALA A 140 8.33 4.20 -6.75
C ALA A 140 7.08 5.00 -6.44
N ASP A 141 7.25 6.30 -6.23
CA ASP A 141 6.18 7.28 -6.06
C ASP A 141 6.56 8.61 -6.72
N SER A 142 5.82 9.68 -6.46
CA SER A 142 6.09 11.01 -7.01
C SER A 142 7.47 11.60 -6.63
N THR A 143 8.17 11.01 -5.67
CA THR A 143 9.50 11.46 -5.21
C THR A 143 10.66 10.70 -5.87
N GLY A 144 10.38 9.58 -6.53
CA GLY A 144 11.35 8.72 -7.22
C GLY A 144 11.20 7.25 -6.88
N ALA A 145 12.22 6.47 -7.21
CA ALA A 145 12.28 5.03 -6.95
C ALA A 145 13.39 4.71 -5.94
N GLU A 146 13.07 3.82 -4.99
CA GLU A 146 13.99 3.41 -3.92
C GLU A 146 13.91 1.91 -3.69
N SER A 147 15.07 1.26 -3.55
CA SER A 147 15.16 -0.16 -3.20
C SER A 147 15.20 -0.34 -1.68
N VAL A 148 14.64 -1.45 -1.21
CA VAL A 148 14.62 -1.81 0.22
C VAL A 148 15.19 -3.21 0.41
N ALA A 149 16.04 -3.37 1.41
CA ALA A 149 16.53 -4.69 1.79
C ALA A 149 15.39 -5.54 2.37
N VAL A 150 15.38 -6.84 2.07
CA VAL A 150 14.33 -7.76 2.53
C VAL A 150 14.24 -7.77 4.06
N GLY A 151 15.38 -7.71 4.76
CA GLY A 151 15.42 -7.64 6.22
C GLY A 151 14.72 -6.40 6.77
N ASP A 152 14.90 -5.23 6.15
CA ASP A 152 14.24 -3.98 6.56
C ASP A 152 12.73 -4.04 6.27
N LEU A 153 12.34 -4.65 5.13
CA LEU A 153 10.93 -4.89 4.81
C LEU A 153 10.24 -5.75 5.86
N LEU A 154 10.90 -6.83 6.32
CA LEU A 154 10.34 -7.74 7.32
C LEU A 154 10.30 -7.12 8.71
N ALA A 155 11.26 -6.27 9.06
CA ALA A 155 11.29 -5.55 10.33
C ALA A 155 10.25 -4.42 10.40
N ALA A 156 9.86 -3.87 9.24
CA ALA A 156 8.85 -2.82 9.17
C ALA A 156 7.43 -3.35 9.43
N ARG A 157 6.56 -2.46 9.88
CA ARG A 157 5.13 -2.74 10.06
C ARG A 157 4.31 -1.84 9.14
N PRO A 158 3.13 -2.30 8.67
CA PRO A 158 2.19 -1.43 8.00
C PRO A 158 1.72 -0.33 8.96
N ASP A 159 1.29 0.79 8.41
CA ASP A 159 0.70 1.87 9.19
C ASP A 159 -0.56 1.38 9.94
N PRO A 160 -0.74 1.76 11.22
CA PRO A 160 -1.87 1.30 12.02
C PRO A 160 -3.24 1.72 11.47
N PHE A 161 -3.28 2.70 10.57
CA PHE A 161 -4.52 3.23 10.00
C PHE A 161 -4.85 2.65 8.62
N CYS A 162 -4.04 1.73 8.07
CA CYS A 162 -4.24 1.17 6.72
C CYS A 162 -5.67 0.70 6.46
N ALA A 163 -6.29 -0.01 7.41
CA ALA A 163 -7.64 -0.54 7.27
C ALA A 163 -8.73 0.56 7.23
N MET A 164 -8.47 1.72 7.81
CA MET A 164 -9.44 2.81 7.94
C MET A 164 -9.18 3.96 6.97
N GLU A 165 -7.99 4.04 6.41
CA GLU A 165 -7.55 5.16 5.56
C GLU A 165 -8.53 5.44 4.43
N SER A 166 -8.96 4.40 3.69
CA SER A 166 -9.87 4.55 2.55
C SER A 166 -11.20 5.20 2.95
N CYS A 167 -11.81 4.74 4.03
CA CYS A 167 -13.06 5.29 4.54
C CYS A 167 -12.88 6.76 4.97
N TRP A 168 -11.78 7.07 5.67
CA TRP A 168 -11.53 8.43 6.15
C TRP A 168 -11.21 9.42 5.02
N LEU A 169 -10.45 9.00 4.01
CA LEU A 169 -10.16 9.87 2.87
C LEU A 169 -11.41 10.14 2.03
N GLN A 170 -12.27 9.14 1.82
CA GLN A 170 -13.57 9.33 1.16
C GLN A 170 -14.46 10.30 1.95
N HIS A 171 -14.55 10.13 3.27
CA HIS A 171 -15.30 11.01 4.14
C HIS A 171 -14.75 12.46 4.17
N LEU A 172 -13.43 12.62 4.20
CA LEU A 172 -12.80 13.94 4.08
C LEU A 172 -13.13 14.62 2.75
N GLU A 173 -13.16 13.88 1.67
CA GLU A 173 -13.45 14.41 0.33
C GLU A 173 -14.94 14.77 0.16
N SER A 174 -15.87 13.95 0.69
CA SER A 174 -17.32 14.12 0.49
C SER A 174 -17.94 15.11 1.49
N ASP A 175 -17.58 15.00 2.77
CA ASP A 175 -18.34 15.62 3.86
C ASP A 175 -17.55 16.72 4.59
N HIS A 176 -16.22 16.75 4.49
CA HIS A 176 -15.35 17.65 5.23
C HIS A 176 -14.43 18.48 4.34
N ARG A 177 -14.99 19.05 3.29
CA ARG A 177 -14.24 19.92 2.37
C ARG A 177 -13.62 21.13 3.09
N ASP A 178 -14.28 21.65 4.11
CA ASP A 178 -13.76 22.73 4.96
C ASP A 178 -12.47 22.33 5.71
N VAL A 179 -12.34 21.07 6.11
CA VAL A 179 -11.09 20.52 6.69
C VAL A 179 -9.98 20.51 5.66
N VAL A 180 -10.25 20.01 4.45
CA VAL A 180 -9.28 19.99 3.34
C VAL A 180 -8.84 21.42 3.01
N ASP A 181 -9.74 22.38 2.93
CA ASP A 181 -9.44 23.79 2.64
C ASP A 181 -8.56 24.42 3.74
N ARG A 182 -8.81 24.09 5.02
CA ARG A 182 -7.96 24.54 6.13
C ARG A 182 -6.56 23.93 6.07
N LEU A 183 -6.43 22.66 5.68
CA LEU A 183 -5.15 22.02 5.46
C LEU A 183 -4.43 22.64 4.25
N ALA A 184 -5.15 22.95 3.17
CA ALA A 184 -4.64 23.64 1.99
C ALA A 184 -4.03 25.01 2.32
N ASN A 185 -4.55 25.72 3.31
CA ASN A 185 -4.00 27.00 3.78
C ASN A 185 -2.59 26.86 4.40
N ARG A 186 -2.14 25.65 4.72
CA ARG A 186 -0.76 25.36 5.19
C ARG A 186 0.23 25.19 4.06
N LEU A 187 -0.24 25.00 2.83
CA LEU A 187 0.62 24.82 1.66
C LEU A 187 1.30 26.15 1.28
N PRO A 188 2.49 26.08 0.65
CA PRO A 188 3.14 27.24 0.03
C PRO A 188 2.19 27.91 -0.97
N GLY A 189 2.23 29.25 -1.06
CA GLY A 189 1.30 30.05 -1.89
C GLY A 189 1.26 29.64 -3.37
N ALA A 190 2.38 29.17 -3.93
CA ALA A 190 2.45 28.68 -5.29
C ALA A 190 1.55 27.44 -5.53
N LEU A 191 1.43 26.55 -4.52
CA LEU A 191 0.65 25.31 -4.60
C LEU A 191 -0.83 25.50 -4.24
N ARG A 192 -1.23 26.67 -3.74
CA ARG A 192 -2.65 26.95 -3.40
C ARG A 192 -3.53 27.25 -4.63
N ARG A 193 -2.94 27.37 -5.82
CA ARG A 193 -3.68 27.72 -7.05
C ARG A 193 -4.38 26.54 -7.70
N GLY A 194 -4.07 25.30 -7.28
CA GLY A 194 -4.71 24.07 -7.77
C GLY A 194 -5.86 23.61 -6.87
N ARG A 195 -6.54 22.56 -7.33
CA ARG A 195 -7.55 21.86 -6.53
C ARG A 195 -6.85 20.93 -5.56
N VAL A 196 -6.92 21.22 -4.28
CA VAL A 196 -6.33 20.38 -3.23
C VAL A 196 -7.25 19.21 -2.89
N ARG A 197 -6.71 18.00 -2.88
CA ARG A 197 -7.43 16.73 -2.63
C ARG A 197 -6.68 15.93 -1.55
N PRO A 198 -7.39 15.18 -0.67
CA PRO A 198 -6.74 14.25 0.23
C PRO A 198 -6.16 13.09 -0.57
N LEU A 199 -4.87 12.77 -0.36
CA LEU A 199 -4.17 11.70 -1.07
C LEU A 199 -3.87 10.51 -0.14
N GLY A 200 -3.51 10.78 1.10
CA GLY A 200 -3.13 9.77 2.07
C GLY A 200 -3.18 10.28 3.50
N LEU A 201 -3.33 9.35 4.42
CA LEU A 201 -3.34 9.61 5.85
C LEU A 201 -2.65 8.46 6.57
N ASP A 202 -1.60 8.76 7.31
CA ASP A 202 -0.86 7.79 8.10
C ASP A 202 -0.47 8.37 9.47
N ARG A 203 0.20 7.57 10.29
CA ARG A 203 0.64 7.97 11.63
C ARG A 203 1.56 9.19 11.67
N TYR A 204 2.17 9.56 10.55
CA TYR A 204 3.14 10.65 10.46
C TYR A 204 2.56 11.95 9.91
N GLY A 205 1.40 11.92 9.24
CA GLY A 205 0.82 13.13 8.64
C GLY A 205 -0.28 12.87 7.63
N VAL A 206 -0.66 13.96 6.96
CA VAL A 206 -1.63 13.98 5.86
C VAL A 206 -0.89 14.26 4.56
N ALA A 207 -1.10 13.41 3.55
CA ALA A 207 -0.67 13.68 2.19
C ALA A 207 -1.84 14.30 1.39
N LEU A 208 -1.53 15.34 0.64
CA LEU A 208 -2.46 16.07 -0.21
C LEU A 208 -1.94 16.07 -1.65
N ARG A 209 -2.82 15.91 -2.61
CA ARG A 209 -2.53 16.17 -4.03
C ARG A 209 -3.08 17.51 -4.43
N VAL A 210 -2.27 18.29 -5.12
CA VAL A 210 -2.67 19.56 -5.72
C VAL A 210 -2.79 19.35 -7.21
N GLU A 211 -4.01 19.23 -7.72
CA GLU A 211 -4.31 19.11 -9.14
C GLU A 211 -4.28 20.52 -9.77
N SER A 212 -3.34 20.76 -10.68
CA SER A 212 -3.19 22.05 -11.36
C SER A 212 -3.00 21.89 -12.87
N ASP A 213 -3.11 22.98 -13.62
CA ASP A 213 -2.90 22.97 -15.07
C ASP A 213 -1.44 22.69 -15.45
N GLY A 214 -0.50 23.01 -14.56
CA GLY A 214 0.94 22.74 -14.74
C GLY A 214 1.37 21.33 -14.32
N GLY A 215 0.44 20.46 -13.93
CA GLY A 215 0.68 19.12 -13.44
C GLY A 215 0.25 18.95 -11.98
N ASP A 216 0.21 17.70 -11.53
CA ASP A 216 -0.18 17.34 -10.18
C ASP A 216 1.04 17.33 -9.26
N HIS A 217 0.87 17.80 -8.02
CA HIS A 217 1.92 17.85 -7.01
C HIS A 217 1.46 17.21 -5.70
N ASP A 218 2.26 16.29 -5.17
CA ASP A 218 2.01 15.68 -3.88
C ASP A 218 2.74 16.47 -2.78
N VAL A 219 2.01 16.78 -1.72
CA VAL A 219 2.54 17.53 -0.58
C VAL A 219 2.15 16.84 0.72
N ARG A 220 3.13 16.67 1.60
CA ARG A 220 2.91 16.10 2.91
C ARG A 220 2.89 17.17 3.98
N LEU A 221 1.87 17.15 4.82
CA LEU A 221 1.75 17.93 6.05
C LEU A 221 2.07 17.01 7.24
N PRO A 222 3.29 17.08 7.82
CA PRO A 222 3.68 16.18 8.89
C PRO A 222 3.00 16.55 10.22
N PHE A 223 2.72 15.56 11.05
CA PHE A 223 2.39 15.74 12.45
C PHE A 223 3.64 16.12 13.27
N ALA A 224 3.44 16.73 14.43
CA ALA A 224 4.56 17.07 15.33
C ALA A 224 5.28 15.84 15.90
N ALA A 225 4.55 14.73 16.04
CA ALA A 225 5.04 13.41 16.43
C ALA A 225 4.14 12.34 15.81
N PRO A 226 4.65 11.12 15.61
CA PRO A 226 3.84 9.99 15.15
C PRO A 226 2.69 9.71 16.13
N VAL A 227 1.55 9.25 15.59
CA VAL A 227 0.34 8.89 16.34
C VAL A 227 -0.07 7.46 16.02
N ASP A 228 -0.56 6.72 17.02
CA ASP A 228 -0.86 5.30 16.87
C ASP A 228 -2.33 4.95 17.12
N ASP A 229 -3.14 5.94 17.50
CA ASP A 229 -4.56 5.76 17.77
C ASP A 229 -5.42 6.88 17.18
N VAL A 230 -6.72 6.63 17.06
CA VAL A 230 -7.71 7.55 16.46
C VAL A 230 -7.83 8.86 17.23
N THR A 231 -7.66 8.84 18.55
CA THR A 231 -7.72 10.03 19.40
C THR A 231 -6.53 10.95 19.14
N GLY A 232 -5.33 10.37 19.08
CA GLY A 232 -4.10 11.06 18.71
C GLY A 232 -4.18 11.63 17.31
N LEU A 233 -4.68 10.85 16.34
CA LEU A 233 -4.88 11.27 14.97
C LEU A 233 -5.83 12.48 14.87
N SER A 234 -6.99 12.41 15.52
CA SER A 234 -7.96 13.51 15.55
C SER A 234 -7.37 14.78 16.15
N ARG A 235 -6.53 14.64 17.19
CA ARG A 235 -5.83 15.77 17.82
C ARG A 235 -4.79 16.35 16.85
N ALA A 236 -3.99 15.51 16.21
CA ALA A 236 -2.95 15.93 15.28
C ALA A 236 -3.52 16.70 14.07
N ILE A 237 -4.63 16.21 13.49
CA ILE A 237 -5.35 16.90 12.40
C ILE A 237 -5.86 18.29 12.88
N ARG A 238 -6.45 18.39 14.08
CA ARG A 238 -6.90 19.69 14.63
C ARG A 238 -5.73 20.66 14.81
N VAL A 239 -4.57 20.19 15.23
CA VAL A 239 -3.35 21.02 15.32
C VAL A 239 -2.93 21.50 13.92
N LEU A 240 -2.95 20.64 12.92
CA LEU A 240 -2.64 21.02 11.52
C LEU A 240 -3.63 22.07 11.00
N MET A 241 -4.91 21.93 11.30
CA MET A 241 -5.93 22.92 10.90
C MET A 241 -5.78 24.29 11.60
N GLY A 242 -4.89 24.39 12.56
CA GLY A 242 -4.70 25.67 13.29
C GLY A 242 -5.76 25.94 14.34
N CYS A 243 -6.25 24.91 15.03
CA CYS A 243 -7.22 25.07 16.11
C CYS A 243 -6.75 26.14 17.13
N PRO A 244 -7.46 27.25 17.31
CA PRO A 244 -7.01 28.36 18.16
C PRO A 244 -6.85 27.95 19.64
N PHE A 245 -7.62 26.96 20.12
CA PHE A 245 -7.49 26.45 21.48
C PHE A 245 -6.19 25.65 21.71
N LEU A 246 -5.67 24.97 20.69
CA LEU A 246 -4.42 24.20 20.80
C LEU A 246 -3.18 25.02 20.45
N ASN A 247 -3.30 25.99 19.53
CA ASN A 247 -2.21 26.87 19.11
C ASN A 247 -2.12 28.15 19.97
N GLY A 248 -3.22 28.65 20.51
CA GLY A 248 -3.26 29.85 21.33
C GLY A 248 -2.54 29.71 22.70
N LEU A 249 -2.47 28.50 23.25
CA LEU A 249 -1.73 28.22 24.49
C LEU A 249 -0.20 28.16 24.29
N ARG A 250 0.31 28.03 23.06
CA ARG A 250 1.74 28.08 22.76
C ARG A 250 2.26 29.47 22.40
N ALA A 251 1.38 30.40 22.09
CA ALA A 251 1.76 31.77 21.69
C ALA A 251 2.07 32.72 22.85
N ARG A 252 1.94 32.27 24.12
CA ARG A 252 2.31 33.04 25.30
C ARG A 252 3.47 32.39 26.05
N ARG A 253 4.66 32.47 25.51
CA ARG A 253 5.92 32.58 26.27
C ARG A 253 6.65 33.79 25.72
N VAL A 254 6.42 34.91 26.38
CA VAL A 254 7.32 36.06 26.45
C VAL A 254 8.55 35.59 27.22
#